data_035123b8c1ac045cb4a44ac8096da27d
#
_entry.id   035123b8c1ac045cb4a44ac8096da27d
#
_cell.length_a   1.000
_cell.length_b   1.000
_cell.length_c   1.000
_cell.angle_alpha   90.00
_cell.angle_beta   90.00
_cell.angle_gamma   90.00
#
_symmetry.space_group_name_H-M   'P 1'
#
loop_
_entity.id
_entity.type
_entity.pdbx_description
1 polymer ?
#
loop_
_entity_poly.entity_id
_entity_poly.type
_entity_poly.pdbx_seq_one_letter_code
_entity_poly.pdbx_strand_id
1 'polypeptide(L)'
;KATTAGQFREKNFPPMNVQQKIFLATCVGIIVLLLLPSVLPKGFFLRVFIQSFGINGLLILSIVVLMVLPLQGKPILDFRTVARKSISWDIVFLVAAAIYTCNAVSSDVTGIKEFLAGALQPLLGGKPEFIFVMILFAFALITSNFANNSGMAIVLMPIVVAFSDQYPDVPIIAVCMTITMVVFIAILTPAASPYAAMMHGMKDQISFKQIMILGIPVCVMALLLYTFIGYPVAKLLF
;
A
#
# COMPACT_ATOMS: atom_id res chain seq x y z
N LYS A 1 -9.06 26.24 23.38
CA LYS A 1 -8.01 26.10 24.41
C LYS A 1 -6.91 25.28 23.77
N ALA A 2 -5.78 25.90 23.48
CA ALA A 2 -4.58 25.25 23.00
C ALA A 2 -4.12 24.26 24.07
N THR A 3 -4.17 22.98 23.75
CA THR A 3 -3.59 21.96 24.59
C THR A 3 -2.08 22.05 24.41
N THR A 4 -1.45 22.45 25.45
CA THR A 4 -0.03 22.75 25.63
C THR A 4 0.83 21.61 25.09
N ALA A 5 1.67 21.89 24.11
CA ALA A 5 2.71 21.02 23.55
C ALA A 5 3.85 20.75 24.57
N GLY A 6 3.55 20.53 25.84
CA GLY A 6 4.50 20.52 26.94
C GLY A 6 4.51 19.28 27.83
N GLN A 7 3.93 18.17 27.40
CA GLN A 7 4.02 16.91 28.19
C GLN A 7 4.42 15.70 27.35
N PHE A 8 5.42 15.84 26.49
CA PHE A 8 6.26 14.70 26.18
C PHE A 8 7.17 14.48 27.41
N ARG A 9 6.62 13.82 28.42
CA ARG A 9 7.38 13.26 29.51
C ARG A 9 8.48 12.41 28.86
N GLU A 10 9.75 12.74 29.02
CA GLU A 10 10.86 11.87 28.66
C GLU A 10 10.61 10.53 29.36
N LYS A 11 10.03 9.59 28.64
CA LYS A 11 9.98 8.20 29.09
C LYS A 11 11.41 7.72 28.97
N ASN A 12 12.10 7.62 30.09
CA ASN A 12 13.36 6.88 30.18
C ASN A 12 13.08 5.44 29.77
N PHE A 13 13.29 5.15 28.46
CA PHE A 13 13.15 3.79 27.96
C PHE A 13 14.32 2.98 28.48
N PRO A 14 14.08 1.79 29.03
CA PRO A 14 15.16 0.90 29.42
C PRO A 14 16.03 0.54 28.21
N PRO A 15 17.32 0.28 28.39
CA PRO A 15 18.21 -0.11 27.30
C PRO A 15 17.67 -1.36 26.60
N MET A 16 17.82 -1.41 25.27
CA MET A 16 17.36 -2.53 24.46
C MET A 16 17.96 -3.85 24.94
N ASN A 17 17.10 -4.83 25.16
CA ASN A 17 17.53 -6.19 25.48
C ASN A 17 18.12 -6.89 24.22
N VAL A 18 18.80 -8.03 24.44
CA VAL A 18 19.46 -8.78 23.35
C VAL A 18 18.48 -9.20 22.26
N GLN A 19 17.27 -9.62 22.63
CA GLN A 19 16.23 -10.02 21.69
C GLN A 19 15.80 -8.85 20.79
N GLN A 20 15.59 -7.66 21.37
CA GLN A 20 15.24 -6.45 20.60
C GLN A 20 16.36 -6.05 19.64
N LYS A 21 17.62 -6.17 20.04
CA LYS A 21 18.77 -5.91 19.17
C LYS A 21 18.81 -6.88 17.98
N ILE A 22 18.51 -8.16 18.20
CA ILE A 22 18.45 -9.16 17.12
C ILE A 22 17.32 -8.83 16.16
N PHE A 23 16.13 -8.47 16.64
CA PHE A 23 15.02 -8.05 15.78
C PHE A 23 15.39 -6.82 14.95
N LEU A 24 15.99 -5.81 15.57
CA LEU A 24 16.44 -4.61 14.86
C LEU A 24 17.48 -4.96 13.78
N ALA A 25 18.48 -5.77 14.13
CA ALA A 25 19.49 -6.22 13.18
C ALA A 25 18.88 -7.02 12.02
N THR A 26 17.89 -7.86 12.29
CA THR A 26 17.14 -8.60 11.24
C THR A 26 16.39 -7.64 10.33
N CYS A 27 15.67 -6.63 10.86
CA CYS A 27 14.98 -5.63 10.06
C CYS A 27 15.93 -4.85 9.16
N VAL A 28 17.06 -4.36 9.72
CA VAL A 28 18.09 -3.67 8.95
C VAL A 28 18.70 -4.60 7.89
N GLY A 29 19.00 -5.85 8.26
CA GLY A 29 19.52 -6.87 7.35
C GLY A 29 18.58 -7.13 6.16
N ILE A 30 17.27 -7.23 6.38
CA ILE A 30 16.28 -7.39 5.32
C ILE A 30 16.29 -6.17 4.37
N ILE A 31 16.32 -4.95 4.92
CA ILE A 31 16.37 -3.73 4.11
C ILE A 31 17.63 -3.72 3.24
N VAL A 32 18.78 -4.04 3.82
CA VAL A 32 20.05 -4.14 3.07
C VAL A 32 19.95 -5.21 1.98
N LEU A 33 19.43 -6.41 2.29
CA LEU A 33 19.24 -7.48 1.31
C LEU A 33 18.31 -7.07 0.16
N LEU A 34 17.25 -6.30 0.44
CA LEU A 34 16.34 -5.81 -0.60
C LEU A 34 16.96 -4.76 -1.51
N LEU A 35 17.87 -3.92 -0.98
CA LEU A 35 18.57 -2.91 -1.76
C LEU A 35 19.78 -3.47 -2.52
N LEU A 36 20.36 -4.56 -2.04
CA LEU A 36 21.58 -5.14 -2.57
C LEU A 36 21.52 -5.49 -4.07
N PRO A 37 20.41 -6.05 -4.62
CA PRO A 37 20.29 -6.35 -6.05
C PRO A 37 20.37 -5.12 -6.94
N SER A 38 20.07 -3.92 -6.43
CA SER A 38 20.18 -2.67 -7.20
C SER A 38 21.62 -2.24 -7.43
N VAL A 39 22.54 -2.65 -6.55
CA VAL A 39 23.97 -2.29 -6.59
C VAL A 39 24.82 -3.38 -7.24
N LEU A 40 24.39 -4.64 -7.15
CA LEU A 40 25.15 -5.78 -7.66
C LEU A 40 25.07 -5.90 -9.20
N PRO A 41 26.15 -6.33 -9.88
CA PRO A 41 26.16 -6.57 -11.33
C PRO A 41 25.10 -7.59 -11.74
N LYS A 42 24.61 -7.43 -12.98
CA LYS A 42 23.70 -8.42 -13.61
C LYS A 42 24.40 -9.77 -13.73
N GLY A 43 23.77 -10.85 -13.22
CA GLY A 43 24.34 -12.21 -13.26
C GLY A 43 25.15 -12.61 -12.03
N PHE A 44 25.37 -11.72 -11.06
CA PHE A 44 26.01 -12.11 -9.81
C PHE A 44 25.10 -13.06 -9.03
N PHE A 45 25.65 -14.19 -8.56
CA PHE A 45 24.87 -15.27 -7.90
C PHE A 45 23.96 -14.75 -6.78
N LEU A 46 24.48 -13.88 -5.90
CA LEU A 46 23.72 -13.36 -4.79
C LEU A 46 22.53 -12.48 -5.24
N ARG A 47 22.70 -11.73 -6.35
CA ARG A 47 21.60 -10.95 -6.94
C ARG A 47 20.50 -11.87 -7.45
N VAL A 48 20.86 -12.91 -8.19
CA VAL A 48 19.89 -13.89 -8.73
C VAL A 48 19.18 -14.61 -7.59
N PHE A 49 19.92 -15.03 -6.57
CA PHE A 49 19.38 -15.70 -5.39
C PHE A 49 18.37 -14.81 -4.65
N ILE A 50 18.71 -13.56 -4.34
CA ILE A 50 17.80 -12.62 -3.64
C ILE A 50 16.55 -12.34 -4.49
N GLN A 51 16.71 -12.14 -5.79
CA GLN A 51 15.60 -11.89 -6.70
C GLN A 51 14.67 -13.11 -6.84
N SER A 52 15.22 -14.34 -6.81
CA SER A 52 14.41 -15.58 -6.87
C SER A 52 13.53 -15.76 -5.62
N PHE A 53 14.02 -15.35 -4.45
CA PHE A 53 13.21 -15.38 -3.22
C PHE A 53 12.16 -14.28 -3.20
N GLY A 54 12.45 -13.13 -3.80
CA GLY A 54 11.61 -11.94 -3.70
C GLY A 54 11.45 -11.42 -2.25
N ILE A 55 10.70 -10.34 -2.10
CA ILE A 55 10.45 -9.73 -0.77
C ILE A 55 9.77 -10.72 0.17
N ASN A 56 8.72 -11.39 -0.28
CA ASN A 56 7.93 -12.30 0.56
C ASN A 56 8.75 -13.50 1.03
N GLY A 57 9.57 -14.07 0.13
CA GLY A 57 10.45 -15.18 0.48
C GLY A 57 11.50 -14.81 1.53
N LEU A 58 12.12 -13.64 1.40
CA LEU A 58 13.10 -13.14 2.37
C LEU A 58 12.46 -12.85 3.74
N LEU A 59 11.25 -12.30 3.78
CA LEU A 59 10.52 -12.07 5.02
C LEU A 59 10.17 -13.38 5.71
N ILE A 60 9.62 -14.36 4.97
CA ILE A 60 9.28 -15.68 5.51
C ILE A 60 10.54 -16.39 6.02
N LEU A 61 11.63 -16.38 5.25
CA LEU A 61 12.89 -16.98 5.65
C LEU A 61 13.41 -16.35 6.96
N SER A 62 13.34 -15.02 7.08
CA SER A 62 13.78 -14.32 8.29
C SER A 62 12.94 -14.69 9.52
N ILE A 63 11.63 -14.82 9.35
CA ILE A 63 10.73 -15.29 10.42
C ILE A 63 11.09 -16.71 10.84
N VAL A 64 11.27 -17.63 9.87
CA VAL A 64 11.63 -19.02 10.15
C VAL A 64 12.97 -19.10 10.89
N VAL A 65 13.98 -18.33 10.46
CA VAL A 65 15.28 -18.27 11.14
C VAL A 65 15.12 -17.82 12.60
N LEU A 66 14.34 -16.77 12.86
CA LEU A 66 14.10 -16.28 14.23
C LEU A 66 13.30 -17.28 15.10
N MET A 67 12.46 -18.12 14.48
CA MET A 67 11.72 -19.17 15.18
C MET A 67 12.59 -20.38 15.55
N VAL A 68 13.58 -20.70 14.70
CA VAL A 68 14.44 -21.88 14.89
C VAL A 68 15.64 -21.57 15.78
N LEU A 69 16.19 -20.36 15.70
CA LEU A 69 17.36 -19.98 16.48
C LEU A 69 17.01 -19.80 17.96
N PRO A 70 17.66 -20.57 18.87
CA PRO A 70 17.43 -20.42 20.30
C PRO A 70 18.26 -19.26 20.88
N LEU A 71 17.64 -18.49 21.76
CA LEU A 71 18.31 -17.52 22.64
C LEU A 71 18.02 -17.93 24.11
N GLN A 72 19.04 -18.30 24.86
CA GLN A 72 18.89 -18.73 26.25
C GLN A 72 17.89 -19.90 26.43
N GLY A 73 17.90 -20.87 25.50
CA GLY A 73 17.04 -22.05 25.56
C GLY A 73 15.60 -21.86 25.11
N LYS A 74 15.25 -20.65 24.57
CA LYS A 74 13.94 -20.37 23.99
C LYS A 74 14.11 -19.83 22.58
N PRO A 75 13.15 -20.04 21.66
CA PRO A 75 13.22 -19.45 20.34
C PRO A 75 13.22 -17.90 20.44
N ILE A 76 13.99 -17.25 19.59
CA ILE A 76 14.04 -15.76 19.54
C ILE A 76 12.66 -15.22 19.29
N LEU A 77 11.90 -15.85 18.37
CA LEU A 77 10.51 -15.52 18.04
C LEU A 77 9.59 -16.68 18.44
N ASP A 78 8.79 -16.50 19.48
CA ASP A 78 7.67 -17.41 19.76
C ASP A 78 6.46 -17.03 18.89
N PHE A 79 6.36 -17.69 17.72
CA PHE A 79 5.28 -17.46 16.78
C PHE A 79 3.89 -17.65 17.38
N ARG A 80 3.70 -18.62 18.27
CA ARG A 80 2.41 -18.88 18.92
C ARG A 80 1.93 -17.68 19.73
N THR A 81 2.84 -17.07 20.49
CA THR A 81 2.54 -15.88 21.29
C THR A 81 2.29 -14.67 20.41
N VAL A 82 3.11 -14.46 19.37
CA VAL A 82 2.98 -13.35 18.42
C VAL A 82 1.68 -13.48 17.61
N ALA A 83 1.37 -14.68 17.11
CA ALA A 83 0.15 -14.93 16.34
C ALA A 83 -1.14 -14.65 17.14
N ARG A 84 -1.12 -14.95 18.44
CA ARG A 84 -2.28 -14.72 19.32
C ARG A 84 -2.43 -13.28 19.77
N LYS A 85 -1.32 -12.56 19.99
CA LYS A 85 -1.35 -11.23 20.64
C LYS A 85 -1.13 -10.07 19.69
N SER A 86 -0.40 -10.27 18.60
CA SER A 86 0.07 -9.19 17.74
C SER A 86 -0.45 -9.26 16.31
N ILE A 87 -0.93 -10.42 15.84
CA ILE A 87 -1.53 -10.53 14.50
C ILE A 87 -3.01 -10.20 14.60
N SER A 88 -3.42 -9.17 13.88
CA SER A 88 -4.83 -8.85 13.67
C SER A 88 -5.40 -9.77 12.59
N TRP A 89 -5.92 -10.91 13.00
CA TRP A 89 -6.47 -11.92 12.08
C TRP A 89 -7.61 -11.38 11.22
N ASP A 90 -8.41 -10.45 11.76
CA ASP A 90 -9.47 -9.77 11.00
C ASP A 90 -8.90 -9.06 9.78
N ILE A 91 -7.73 -8.38 9.92
CA ILE A 91 -7.04 -7.72 8.80
C ILE A 91 -6.50 -8.75 7.81
N VAL A 92 -5.93 -9.86 8.29
CA VAL A 92 -5.42 -10.93 7.41
C VAL A 92 -6.54 -11.50 6.54
N PHE A 93 -7.68 -11.84 7.14
CA PHE A 93 -8.83 -12.35 6.39
C PHE A 93 -9.45 -11.30 5.47
N LEU A 94 -9.53 -10.04 5.91
CA LEU A 94 -10.02 -8.94 5.07
C LEU A 94 -9.14 -8.77 3.82
N VAL A 95 -7.82 -8.75 3.98
CA VAL A 95 -6.88 -8.61 2.86
C VAL A 95 -6.96 -9.82 1.94
N ALA A 96 -7.01 -11.03 2.48
CA ALA A 96 -7.18 -12.24 1.67
C ALA A 96 -8.47 -12.19 0.84
N ALA A 97 -9.61 -11.88 1.46
CA ALA A 97 -10.89 -11.73 0.76
C ALA A 97 -10.82 -10.64 -0.32
N ALA A 98 -10.19 -9.49 -0.02
CA ALA A 98 -10.02 -8.41 -0.98
C ALA A 98 -9.21 -8.86 -2.20
N ILE A 99 -8.10 -9.57 -2.00
CA ILE A 99 -7.27 -10.08 -3.11
C ILE A 99 -8.08 -11.03 -4.01
N TYR A 100 -8.82 -11.97 -3.43
CA TYR A 100 -9.65 -12.91 -4.21
C TYR A 100 -10.76 -12.17 -4.96
N THR A 101 -11.42 -11.21 -4.33
CA THR A 101 -12.44 -10.37 -4.99
C THR A 101 -11.84 -9.57 -6.14
N CYS A 102 -10.67 -8.99 -5.96
CA CYS A 102 -9.97 -8.24 -7.00
C CYS A 102 -9.57 -9.13 -8.18
N ASN A 103 -9.09 -10.34 -7.90
CA ASN A 103 -8.78 -11.31 -8.95
C ASN A 103 -10.04 -11.69 -9.74
N ALA A 104 -11.18 -11.88 -9.05
CA ALA A 104 -12.45 -12.16 -9.72
C ALA A 104 -12.90 -10.99 -10.60
N VAL A 105 -12.79 -9.74 -10.11
CA VAL A 105 -13.13 -8.54 -10.89
C VAL A 105 -12.22 -8.36 -12.11
N SER A 106 -10.92 -8.68 -11.98
CA SER A 106 -9.95 -8.54 -13.06
C SER A 106 -9.95 -9.71 -14.06
N SER A 107 -10.69 -10.78 -13.76
CA SER A 107 -10.76 -11.98 -14.61
C SER A 107 -11.68 -11.74 -15.81
N ASP A 108 -11.19 -12.06 -17.00
CA ASP A 108 -11.98 -11.97 -18.26
C ASP A 108 -13.17 -12.94 -18.28
N VAL A 109 -13.13 -14.01 -17.45
CA VAL A 109 -14.20 -15.01 -17.37
C VAL A 109 -15.46 -14.45 -16.66
N THR A 110 -15.29 -13.48 -15.77
CA THR A 110 -16.41 -12.95 -14.95
C THR A 110 -17.24 -11.90 -15.67
N GLY A 111 -16.72 -11.27 -16.71
CA GLY A 111 -17.36 -10.14 -17.41
C GLY A 111 -17.49 -8.86 -16.59
N ILE A 112 -16.96 -8.83 -15.36
CA ILE A 112 -17.08 -7.67 -14.46
C ILE A 112 -16.24 -6.50 -15.00
N LYS A 113 -15.07 -6.80 -15.55
CA LYS A 113 -14.19 -5.79 -16.17
C LYS A 113 -14.89 -5.07 -17.31
N GLU A 114 -15.51 -5.81 -18.22
CA GLU A 114 -16.27 -5.28 -19.36
C GLU A 114 -17.48 -4.48 -18.90
N PHE A 115 -18.19 -4.98 -17.89
CA PHE A 115 -19.31 -4.26 -17.29
C PHE A 115 -18.85 -2.92 -16.68
N LEU A 116 -17.76 -2.91 -15.92
CA LEU A 116 -17.20 -1.69 -15.31
C LEU A 116 -16.74 -0.69 -16.39
N ALA A 117 -16.05 -1.17 -17.42
CA ALA A 117 -15.63 -0.34 -18.55
C ALA A 117 -16.85 0.29 -19.23
N GLY A 118 -17.90 -0.50 -19.51
CA GLY A 118 -19.15 0.01 -20.09
C GLY A 118 -19.88 1.02 -19.19
N ALA A 119 -19.95 0.76 -17.90
CA ALA A 119 -20.57 1.65 -16.92
C ALA A 119 -19.83 2.98 -16.77
N LEU A 120 -18.50 2.98 -16.93
CA LEU A 120 -17.65 4.17 -16.83
C LEU A 120 -17.51 4.91 -18.17
N GLN A 121 -17.91 4.30 -19.29
CA GLN A 121 -17.82 4.89 -20.63
C GLN A 121 -18.44 6.29 -20.73
N PRO A 122 -19.65 6.57 -20.19
CA PRO A 122 -20.24 7.91 -20.27
C PRO A 122 -19.42 8.95 -19.50
N LEU A 123 -18.71 8.50 -18.47
CA LEU A 123 -17.93 9.38 -17.60
C LEU A 123 -16.53 9.65 -18.16
N LEU A 124 -15.89 8.65 -18.73
CA LEU A 124 -14.49 8.64 -19.14
C LEU A 124 -14.31 8.76 -20.66
N GLY A 125 -15.23 8.23 -21.46
CA GLY A 125 -15.08 8.18 -22.92
C GLY A 125 -15.13 9.56 -23.58
N GLY A 126 -14.29 9.79 -24.60
CA GLY A 126 -14.30 10.99 -25.44
C GLY A 126 -13.92 12.29 -24.73
N LYS A 127 -13.35 12.24 -23.53
CA LYS A 127 -12.88 13.41 -22.79
C LYS A 127 -11.46 13.81 -23.22
N PRO A 128 -11.07 15.10 -23.14
CA PRO A 128 -9.67 15.47 -23.24
C PRO A 128 -8.81 14.68 -22.24
N GLU A 129 -7.59 14.33 -22.65
CA GLU A 129 -6.65 13.53 -21.86
C GLU A 129 -6.61 13.93 -20.37
N PHE A 130 -6.44 15.22 -20.13
CA PHE A 130 -6.30 15.74 -18.77
C PHE A 130 -7.57 15.56 -17.92
N ILE A 131 -8.74 15.74 -18.54
CA ILE A 131 -10.03 15.53 -17.85
C ILE A 131 -10.26 14.05 -17.60
N PHE A 132 -9.92 13.18 -18.55
CA PHE A 132 -9.95 11.73 -18.37
C PHE A 132 -9.12 11.30 -17.17
N VAL A 133 -7.86 11.71 -17.11
CA VAL A 133 -6.94 11.37 -16.02
C VAL A 133 -7.44 11.92 -14.67
N MET A 134 -7.92 13.15 -14.64
CA MET A 134 -8.44 13.77 -13.41
C MET A 134 -9.67 13.02 -12.86
N ILE A 135 -10.63 12.68 -13.74
CA ILE A 135 -11.83 11.92 -13.34
C ILE A 135 -11.43 10.53 -12.83
N LEU A 136 -10.51 9.87 -13.54
CA LEU A 136 -10.03 8.54 -13.16
C LEU A 136 -9.33 8.56 -11.80
N PHE A 137 -8.49 9.56 -11.54
CA PHE A 137 -7.80 9.71 -10.25
C PHE A 137 -8.78 10.07 -9.12
N ALA A 138 -9.76 10.94 -9.39
CA ALA A 138 -10.81 11.24 -8.43
C ALA A 138 -11.64 10.01 -8.09
N PHE A 139 -12.04 9.23 -9.09
CA PHE A 139 -12.74 7.96 -8.89
C PHE A 139 -11.90 6.97 -8.08
N ALA A 140 -10.61 6.82 -8.43
CA ALA A 140 -9.67 5.96 -7.72
C ALA A 140 -9.53 6.36 -6.25
N LEU A 141 -9.35 7.64 -5.97
CA LEU A 141 -9.20 8.17 -4.62
C LEU A 141 -10.48 8.00 -3.79
N ILE A 142 -11.64 8.29 -4.37
CA ILE A 142 -12.92 8.12 -3.68
C ILE A 142 -13.16 6.66 -3.34
N THR A 143 -13.05 5.77 -4.32
CA THR A 143 -13.34 4.34 -4.13
C THR A 143 -12.34 3.67 -3.19
N SER A 144 -11.05 4.03 -3.23
CA SER A 144 -10.05 3.49 -2.33
C SER A 144 -10.26 3.89 -0.86
N ASN A 145 -10.96 4.98 -0.58
CA ASN A 145 -11.36 5.31 0.79
C ASN A 145 -12.40 4.33 1.37
N PHE A 146 -13.14 3.61 0.55
CA PHE A 146 -14.16 2.64 0.99
C PHE A 146 -13.73 1.19 0.78
N ALA A 147 -12.61 0.96 0.08
CA ALA A 147 -12.08 -0.36 -0.20
C ALA A 147 -10.56 -0.37 0.04
N ASN A 148 -9.98 -1.56 0.18
CA ASN A 148 -8.54 -1.69 0.38
C ASN A 148 -7.75 -1.08 -0.79
N ASN A 149 -6.76 -0.21 -0.46
CA ASN A 149 -5.97 0.52 -1.46
C ASN A 149 -5.29 -0.41 -2.48
N SER A 150 -4.65 -1.48 -2.02
CA SER A 150 -3.99 -2.45 -2.90
C SER A 150 -4.99 -3.15 -3.82
N GLY A 151 -6.16 -3.51 -3.27
CA GLY A 151 -7.24 -4.11 -4.04
C GLY A 151 -7.76 -3.16 -5.12
N MET A 152 -7.99 -1.88 -4.77
CA MET A 152 -8.44 -0.89 -5.74
C MET A 152 -7.40 -0.62 -6.83
N ALA A 153 -6.12 -0.59 -6.51
CA ALA A 153 -5.06 -0.48 -7.52
C ALA A 153 -5.17 -1.62 -8.56
N ILE A 154 -5.33 -2.87 -8.10
CA ILE A 154 -5.45 -4.04 -8.98
C ILE A 154 -6.71 -3.97 -9.84
N VAL A 155 -7.86 -3.57 -9.27
CA VAL A 155 -9.14 -3.47 -10.01
C VAL A 155 -9.10 -2.37 -11.06
N LEU A 156 -8.45 -1.25 -10.77
CA LEU A 156 -8.42 -0.09 -11.66
C LEU A 156 -7.47 -0.28 -12.85
N MET A 157 -6.41 -1.08 -12.74
CA MET A 157 -5.47 -1.31 -13.84
C MET A 157 -6.14 -1.85 -15.11
N PRO A 158 -6.95 -2.93 -15.06
CA PRO A 158 -7.65 -3.42 -16.24
C PRO A 158 -8.60 -2.38 -16.85
N ILE A 159 -9.24 -1.53 -16.02
CA ILE A 159 -10.12 -0.47 -16.48
C ILE A 159 -9.31 0.57 -17.29
N VAL A 160 -8.16 1.00 -16.76
CA VAL A 160 -7.25 1.91 -17.48
C VAL A 160 -6.84 1.33 -18.82
N VAL A 161 -6.44 0.06 -18.84
CA VAL A 161 -6.06 -0.64 -20.08
C VAL A 161 -7.23 -0.74 -21.06
N ALA A 162 -8.46 -0.95 -20.60
CA ALA A 162 -9.64 -1.01 -21.47
C ALA A 162 -9.94 0.34 -22.21
N PHE A 163 -9.46 1.46 -21.67
CA PHE A 163 -9.57 2.77 -22.32
C PHE A 163 -8.35 3.14 -23.17
N SER A 164 -7.29 2.33 -23.23
CA SER A 164 -6.07 2.63 -23.97
C SER A 164 -6.31 2.90 -25.46
N ASP A 165 -7.20 2.14 -26.07
CA ASP A 165 -7.52 2.30 -27.49
C ASP A 165 -8.22 3.63 -27.82
N GLN A 166 -8.90 4.23 -26.84
CA GLN A 166 -9.56 5.52 -26.99
C GLN A 166 -8.62 6.72 -26.75
N TYR A 167 -7.48 6.45 -26.11
CA TYR A 167 -6.48 7.43 -25.73
C TYR A 167 -5.07 6.98 -26.13
N PRO A 168 -4.78 6.85 -27.45
CA PRO A 168 -3.51 6.33 -27.94
C PRO A 168 -2.30 7.21 -27.55
N ASP A 169 -2.51 8.50 -27.36
CA ASP A 169 -1.46 9.45 -26.94
C ASP A 169 -1.22 9.48 -25.44
N VAL A 170 -2.03 8.76 -24.65
CA VAL A 170 -1.90 8.68 -23.20
C VAL A 170 -1.00 7.51 -22.82
N PRO A 171 0.17 7.76 -22.18
CA PRO A 171 1.03 6.67 -21.75
C PRO A 171 0.38 5.91 -20.59
N ILE A 172 -0.17 4.75 -20.89
CA ILE A 172 -0.91 3.91 -19.93
C ILE A 172 -0.06 3.57 -18.71
N ILE A 173 1.24 3.34 -18.90
CA ILE A 173 2.17 3.07 -17.79
C ILE A 173 2.20 4.26 -16.82
N ALA A 174 2.28 5.49 -17.34
CA ALA A 174 2.26 6.70 -16.50
C ALA A 174 0.97 6.84 -15.70
N VAL A 175 -0.18 6.55 -16.33
CA VAL A 175 -1.48 6.55 -15.65
C VAL A 175 -1.52 5.48 -14.57
N CYS A 176 -1.11 4.25 -14.87
CA CYS A 176 -1.10 3.13 -13.92
C CYS A 176 -0.17 3.41 -12.72
N MET A 177 1.01 3.94 -12.96
CA MET A 177 1.94 4.34 -11.90
C MET A 177 1.35 5.42 -10.99
N THR A 178 0.77 6.45 -11.60
CA THR A 178 0.20 7.58 -10.85
C THR A 178 -1.06 7.16 -10.07
N ILE A 179 -1.93 6.34 -10.67
CA ILE A 179 -3.14 5.86 -9.99
C ILE A 179 -2.79 5.02 -8.76
N THR A 180 -1.72 4.21 -8.85
CA THR A 180 -1.21 3.45 -7.71
C THR A 180 -0.82 4.37 -6.56
N MET A 181 -0.16 5.48 -6.83
CA MET A 181 0.19 6.47 -5.82
C MET A 181 -1.07 7.16 -5.24
N VAL A 182 -2.04 7.49 -6.07
CA VAL A 182 -3.29 8.15 -5.67
C VAL A 182 -4.10 7.29 -4.71
N VAL A 183 -4.27 6.00 -4.99
CA VAL A 183 -5.07 5.11 -4.13
C VAL A 183 -4.44 4.94 -2.74
N PHE A 184 -3.11 4.99 -2.63
CA PHE A 184 -2.43 4.85 -1.35
C PHE A 184 -2.57 6.08 -0.43
N ILE A 185 -3.08 7.21 -0.92
CA ILE A 185 -3.37 8.40 -0.10
C ILE A 185 -4.70 8.26 0.66
N ALA A 186 -5.55 7.31 0.32
CA ALA A 186 -6.84 7.14 0.97
C ALA A 186 -6.70 6.76 2.46
N ILE A 187 -7.23 7.61 3.33
CA ILE A 187 -7.13 7.50 4.80
C ILE A 187 -8.44 7.83 5.54
N LEU A 188 -9.50 8.21 4.80
CA LEU A 188 -10.73 8.74 5.39
C LEU A 188 -11.55 7.68 6.12
N THR A 189 -11.43 6.41 5.73
CA THR A 189 -12.13 5.32 6.41
C THR A 189 -11.17 4.22 6.87
N PRO A 190 -11.54 3.44 7.88
CA PRO A 190 -10.71 2.31 8.32
C PRO A 190 -10.59 1.19 7.28
N ALA A 191 -11.46 1.16 6.27
CA ALA A 191 -11.43 0.17 5.20
C ALA A 191 -10.33 0.42 4.16
N ALA A 192 -9.84 1.66 4.03
CA ALA A 192 -8.87 2.05 3.03
C ALA A 192 -7.54 1.29 3.16
N SER A 193 -7.02 1.17 4.37
CA SER A 193 -5.72 0.53 4.60
C SER A 193 -5.52 0.11 6.06
N PRO A 194 -4.58 -0.78 6.36
CA PRO A 194 -4.23 -1.14 7.74
C PRO A 194 -3.81 0.07 8.59
N TYR A 195 -3.06 1.02 8.03
CA TYR A 195 -2.67 2.23 8.75
C TYR A 195 -3.85 3.18 8.99
N ALA A 196 -4.79 3.28 8.06
CA ALA A 196 -6.04 4.01 8.28
C ALA A 196 -6.87 3.34 9.39
N ALA A 197 -6.97 2.02 9.38
CA ALA A 197 -7.64 1.27 10.44
C ALA A 197 -6.99 1.50 11.81
N MET A 198 -5.65 1.52 11.88
CA MET A 198 -4.92 1.84 13.12
C MET A 198 -5.23 3.26 13.60
N MET A 199 -5.19 4.27 12.70
CA MET A 199 -5.49 5.66 13.03
C MET A 199 -6.91 5.82 13.57
N HIS A 200 -7.89 5.19 12.93
CA HIS A 200 -9.29 5.17 13.40
C HIS A 200 -9.48 4.37 14.69
N GLY A 201 -8.60 3.42 14.99
CA GLY A 201 -8.60 2.66 16.25
C GLY A 201 -8.13 3.47 17.46
N MET A 202 -7.35 4.54 17.25
CA MET A 202 -6.80 5.40 18.31
C MET A 202 -7.81 6.47 18.79
N LYS A 203 -9.03 6.05 19.09
CA LYS A 203 -10.18 6.94 19.42
C LYS A 203 -9.94 7.87 20.61
N ASP A 204 -9.08 7.45 21.55
CA ASP A 204 -8.73 8.25 22.73
C ASP A 204 -7.76 9.42 22.40
N GLN A 205 -7.09 9.37 21.24
CA GLN A 205 -6.10 10.35 20.81
C GLN A 205 -6.61 11.20 19.65
N ILE A 206 -7.33 10.60 18.69
CA ILE A 206 -7.79 11.24 17.47
C ILE A 206 -9.26 10.92 17.26
N SER A 207 -10.09 11.95 17.19
CA SER A 207 -11.51 11.78 16.90
C SER A 207 -11.76 11.62 15.40
N PHE A 208 -12.84 10.92 15.04
CA PHE A 208 -13.29 10.78 13.66
C PHE A 208 -13.42 12.13 12.94
N LYS A 209 -13.97 13.14 13.64
CA LYS A 209 -14.11 14.49 13.11
C LYS A 209 -12.76 15.12 12.73
N GLN A 210 -11.74 14.93 13.55
CA GLN A 210 -10.38 15.42 13.25
C GLN A 210 -9.78 14.73 12.04
N ILE A 211 -10.00 13.40 11.89
CA ILE A 211 -9.56 12.66 10.70
C ILE A 211 -10.22 13.22 9.45
N MET A 212 -11.53 13.50 9.48
CA MET A 212 -12.24 14.09 8.33
C MET A 212 -11.75 15.50 8.01
N ILE A 213 -11.64 16.38 9.01
CA ILE A 213 -11.21 17.77 8.82
C ILE A 213 -9.81 17.86 8.22
N LEU A 214 -8.90 16.98 8.62
CA LEU A 214 -7.53 16.97 8.10
C LEU A 214 -7.39 16.11 6.86
N GLY A 215 -8.07 14.99 6.80
CA GLY A 215 -7.95 14.00 5.72
C GLY A 215 -8.56 14.45 4.41
N ILE A 216 -9.74 15.10 4.43
CA ILE A 216 -10.38 15.59 3.20
C ILE A 216 -9.49 16.59 2.45
N PRO A 217 -8.96 17.65 3.09
CA PRO A 217 -8.02 18.56 2.42
C PRO A 217 -6.77 17.85 1.88
N VAL A 218 -6.22 16.89 2.64
CA VAL A 218 -5.06 16.10 2.20
C VAL A 218 -5.40 15.30 0.95
N CYS A 219 -6.55 14.63 0.91
CA CYS A 219 -7.01 13.89 -0.26
C CYS A 219 -7.19 14.81 -1.48
N VAL A 220 -7.80 15.99 -1.29
CA VAL A 220 -8.00 16.97 -2.38
C VAL A 220 -6.65 17.50 -2.86
N MET A 221 -5.76 17.90 -1.95
CA MET A 221 -4.41 18.34 -2.31
C MET A 221 -3.64 17.25 -3.06
N ALA A 222 -3.71 16.01 -2.61
CA ALA A 222 -3.06 14.89 -3.28
C ALA A 222 -3.62 14.67 -4.68
N LEU A 223 -4.95 14.72 -4.85
CA LEU A 223 -5.57 14.62 -6.16
C LEU A 223 -5.05 15.68 -7.10
N LEU A 224 -5.02 16.94 -6.67
CA LEU A 224 -4.50 18.05 -7.48
C LEU A 224 -3.01 17.88 -7.79
N LEU A 225 -2.21 17.53 -6.80
CA LEU A 225 -0.76 17.32 -6.95
C LEU A 225 -0.46 16.18 -7.95
N TYR A 226 -1.14 15.05 -7.81
CA TYR A 226 -0.92 13.93 -8.73
C TYR A 226 -1.47 14.20 -10.13
N THR A 227 -2.57 14.95 -10.27
CA THR A 227 -3.10 15.32 -11.57
C THR A 227 -2.22 16.34 -12.28
N PHE A 228 -1.79 17.40 -11.58
CA PHE A 228 -1.09 18.53 -12.20
C PHE A 228 0.43 18.39 -12.22
N ILE A 229 1.01 17.57 -11.35
CA ILE A 229 2.47 17.37 -11.25
C ILE A 229 2.83 15.92 -11.48
N GLY A 230 2.21 15.00 -10.73
CA GLY A 230 2.56 13.58 -10.75
C GLY A 230 2.39 12.94 -12.11
N TYR A 231 1.23 13.11 -12.73
CA TYR A 231 0.95 12.58 -14.06
C TYR A 231 1.83 13.20 -15.16
N PRO A 232 1.98 14.53 -15.28
CA PRO A 232 2.90 15.11 -16.26
C PRO A 232 4.35 14.66 -16.09
N VAL A 233 4.83 14.52 -14.85
CA VAL A 233 6.17 13.97 -14.59
C VAL A 233 6.26 12.49 -15.01
N ALA A 234 5.26 11.68 -14.67
CA ALA A 234 5.22 10.30 -15.11
C ALA A 234 5.16 10.19 -16.65
N LYS A 235 4.40 11.05 -17.32
CA LYS A 235 4.32 11.13 -18.78
C LYS A 235 5.65 11.50 -19.45
N LEU A 236 6.50 12.25 -18.77
CA LEU A 236 7.84 12.57 -19.26
C LEU A 236 8.84 11.40 -19.09
N LEU A 237 8.57 10.49 -18.18
CA LEU A 237 9.45 9.35 -17.87
C LEU A 237 9.11 8.09 -18.64
N PHE A 238 7.87 7.95 -19.12
CA PHE A 238 7.31 6.79 -19.80
C PHE A 238 6.61 7.17 -21.11
#